data_f5e2c3b0c25e5e3ff3e8a0dffb001ecc
#
_entry.id   f5e2c3b0c25e5e3ff3e8a0dffb001ecc
#
_cell.length_a   1.000
_cell.length_b   1.000
_cell.length_c   1.000
_cell.angle_alpha   90.00
_cell.angle_beta   90.00
_cell.angle_gamma   90.00
#
_symmetry.space_group_name_H-M   'P 1'
#
loop_
_entity.id
_entity.type
_entity.pdbx_description
1 polymer ?
#
loop_
_entity_poly.entity_id
_entity_poly.type
_entity_poly.pdbx_seq_one_letter_code
_entity_poly.pdbx_strand_id
1 'polypeptide(L)'
;MGSIEEGVKQAVENCLKVKAGESVVIITDAETIKIGSAIKAAIEEITAEVQFFVMEYFGERPIDYPKDIDDAIKAADVSVYAAQGAEGELQSFRMQMLKAIEANPRLRHGHMIGITPEIMKDGMCSDYKEIQRVSRLVYEKVENAGTIRVVTDKGNDFVAEFRPQLKWIISDGDIAPGQWMNLPDGEVFTSPVNVNGKIIIDGCLGDFFTEKYGSLEGTPVIIEVENSRALKESIQCDNEQLRQEFTKYLFEIDENSNRIGEFAIGTNTGLTRLIYNLLQDEKFPGVHIAFGSPLPGKTGAKWDSKAHVDGVIISPTIEVDSEMIMNKGEFCL
;
A
#
# COMPACT_ATOMS: atom_id res chain seq x y z
N MET A 1 -8.61 11.65 -15.90
CA MET A 1 -9.06 10.30 -15.56
C MET A 1 -9.13 9.46 -16.83
N GLY A 2 -8.54 8.28 -16.80
CA GLY A 2 -8.62 7.31 -17.89
C GLY A 2 -9.89 6.48 -17.89
N SER A 3 -9.85 5.30 -18.50
CA SER A 3 -10.92 4.32 -18.51
C SER A 3 -10.57 3.07 -17.67
N ILE A 4 -11.58 2.24 -17.36
CA ILE A 4 -11.32 0.96 -16.68
C ILE A 4 -10.44 0.07 -17.57
N GLU A 5 -10.66 0.08 -18.87
CA GLU A 5 -9.91 -0.69 -19.85
C GLU A 5 -8.42 -0.29 -19.89
N GLU A 6 -8.13 1.00 -19.77
CA GLU A 6 -6.73 1.48 -19.65
C GLU A 6 -6.08 0.99 -18.36
N GLY A 7 -6.78 1.07 -17.21
CA GLY A 7 -6.28 0.54 -15.95
C GLY A 7 -6.08 -0.98 -15.99
N VAL A 8 -7.00 -1.72 -16.59
CA VAL A 8 -6.87 -3.17 -16.82
C VAL A 8 -5.66 -3.49 -17.68
N LYS A 9 -5.45 -2.72 -18.75
CA LYS A 9 -4.28 -2.89 -19.63
C LYS A 9 -2.98 -2.71 -18.86
N GLN A 10 -2.88 -1.68 -18.02
CA GLN A 10 -1.70 -1.48 -17.16
C GLN A 10 -1.49 -2.68 -16.23
N ALA A 11 -2.54 -3.14 -15.54
CA ALA A 11 -2.43 -4.29 -14.65
C ALA A 11 -1.95 -5.56 -15.36
N VAL A 12 -2.55 -5.86 -16.52
CA VAL A 12 -2.32 -7.13 -17.25
C VAL A 12 -0.97 -7.12 -18.00
N GLU A 13 -0.68 -6.03 -18.74
CA GLU A 13 0.49 -5.97 -19.63
C GLU A 13 1.76 -5.48 -18.91
N ASN A 14 1.65 -4.45 -18.04
CA ASN A 14 2.82 -3.80 -17.45
C ASN A 14 3.15 -4.31 -16.05
N CYS A 15 2.13 -4.65 -15.23
CA CYS A 15 2.36 -5.13 -13.87
C CYS A 15 2.50 -6.65 -13.82
N LEU A 16 1.46 -7.38 -14.22
CA LEU A 16 1.43 -8.84 -14.18
C LEU A 16 2.17 -9.50 -15.36
N LYS A 17 2.28 -8.80 -16.49
CA LYS A 17 3.00 -9.25 -17.70
C LYS A 17 2.55 -10.65 -18.13
N VAL A 18 1.23 -10.83 -18.25
CA VAL A 18 0.60 -12.10 -18.60
C VAL A 18 1.07 -12.56 -19.98
N LYS A 19 1.35 -13.86 -20.12
CA LYS A 19 1.87 -14.47 -21.35
C LYS A 19 0.95 -15.58 -21.84
N ALA A 20 1.00 -15.85 -23.14
CA ALA A 20 0.29 -16.97 -23.74
C ALA A 20 0.68 -18.29 -23.08
N GLY A 21 -0.32 -19.11 -22.76
CA GLY A 21 -0.15 -20.42 -22.14
C GLY A 21 0.06 -20.39 -20.61
N GLU A 22 0.08 -19.20 -19.97
CA GLU A 22 0.09 -19.11 -18.51
C GLU A 22 -1.30 -19.39 -17.93
N SER A 23 -1.34 -20.06 -16.79
CA SER A 23 -2.54 -20.30 -16.02
C SER A 23 -2.81 -19.11 -15.09
N VAL A 24 -4.02 -18.55 -15.17
CA VAL A 24 -4.39 -17.34 -14.43
C VAL A 24 -5.58 -17.60 -13.52
N VAL A 25 -5.49 -17.11 -12.28
CA VAL A 25 -6.58 -17.14 -11.30
C VAL A 25 -7.02 -15.72 -10.98
N ILE A 26 -8.31 -15.43 -11.14
CA ILE A 26 -8.91 -14.16 -10.77
C ILE A 26 -9.92 -14.43 -9.66
N ILE A 27 -9.79 -13.72 -8.56
CA ILE A 27 -10.70 -13.75 -7.42
C ILE A 27 -11.35 -12.38 -7.30
N THR A 28 -12.66 -12.34 -7.30
CA THR A 28 -13.46 -11.12 -7.18
C THR A 28 -14.68 -11.36 -6.30
N ASP A 29 -15.42 -10.32 -5.99
CA ASP A 29 -16.70 -10.38 -5.28
C ASP A 29 -17.83 -9.74 -6.10
N ALA A 30 -19.05 -9.76 -5.58
CA ALA A 30 -20.22 -9.21 -6.25
C ALA A 30 -20.11 -7.70 -6.50
N GLU A 31 -19.41 -6.95 -5.64
CA GLU A 31 -19.27 -5.49 -5.77
C GLU A 31 -18.25 -5.12 -6.85
N THR A 32 -17.16 -5.88 -6.94
CA THR A 32 -16.06 -5.64 -7.88
C THR A 32 -16.14 -6.49 -9.15
N ILE A 33 -17.20 -7.29 -9.33
CA ILE A 33 -17.35 -8.24 -10.44
C ILE A 33 -17.14 -7.59 -11.82
N LYS A 34 -17.51 -6.32 -12.00
CA LYS A 34 -17.30 -5.60 -13.27
C LYS A 34 -15.81 -5.39 -13.55
N ILE A 35 -15.03 -5.10 -12.51
CA ILE A 35 -13.57 -4.94 -12.60
C ILE A 35 -12.93 -6.31 -12.87
N GLY A 36 -13.28 -7.32 -12.06
CA GLY A 36 -12.82 -8.69 -12.26
C GLY A 36 -13.12 -9.24 -13.64
N SER A 37 -14.33 -8.97 -14.16
CA SER A 37 -14.74 -9.39 -15.51
C SER A 37 -13.96 -8.66 -16.62
N ALA A 38 -13.66 -7.37 -16.45
CA ALA A 38 -12.84 -6.62 -17.39
C ALA A 38 -11.39 -7.14 -17.42
N ILE A 39 -10.81 -7.44 -16.24
CA ILE A 39 -9.49 -8.09 -16.13
C ILE A 39 -9.51 -9.46 -16.83
N LYS A 40 -10.55 -10.28 -16.57
CA LYS A 40 -10.72 -11.59 -17.20
C LYS A 40 -10.75 -11.47 -18.73
N ALA A 41 -11.56 -10.56 -19.26
CA ALA A 41 -11.69 -10.39 -20.70
C ALA A 41 -10.36 -10.01 -21.37
N ALA A 42 -9.58 -9.11 -20.77
CA ALA A 42 -8.26 -8.74 -21.27
C ALA A 42 -7.25 -9.90 -21.21
N ILE A 43 -7.31 -10.73 -20.17
CA ILE A 43 -6.42 -11.90 -20.02
C ILE A 43 -6.79 -12.99 -21.02
N GLU A 44 -8.10 -13.20 -21.29
CA GLU A 44 -8.57 -14.19 -22.26
C GLU A 44 -8.17 -13.90 -23.71
N GLU A 45 -7.79 -12.65 -24.03
CA GLU A 45 -7.16 -12.30 -25.31
C GLU A 45 -5.71 -12.82 -25.42
N ILE A 46 -5.07 -13.14 -24.28
CA ILE A 46 -3.66 -13.58 -24.22
C ILE A 46 -3.56 -15.09 -23.98
N THR A 47 -4.35 -15.64 -23.06
CA THR A 47 -4.35 -17.06 -22.67
C THR A 47 -5.76 -17.57 -22.42
N ALA A 48 -6.01 -18.84 -22.76
CA ALA A 48 -7.29 -19.49 -22.51
C ALA A 48 -7.38 -20.15 -21.11
N GLU A 49 -6.27 -20.22 -20.37
CA GLU A 49 -6.17 -20.96 -19.11
C GLU A 49 -6.54 -20.02 -17.92
N VAL A 50 -7.82 -19.59 -17.86
CA VAL A 50 -8.32 -18.63 -16.87
C VAL A 50 -9.36 -19.29 -15.96
N GLN A 51 -9.11 -19.25 -14.65
CA GLN A 51 -10.07 -19.57 -13.61
C GLN A 51 -10.60 -18.28 -12.97
N PHE A 52 -11.92 -18.17 -12.84
CA PHE A 52 -12.58 -16.97 -12.35
C PHE A 52 -13.50 -17.31 -11.18
N PHE A 53 -13.14 -16.84 -10.00
CA PHE A 53 -13.88 -17.05 -8.77
C PHE A 53 -14.59 -15.77 -8.35
N VAL A 54 -15.91 -15.86 -8.21
CA VAL A 54 -16.72 -14.82 -7.54
C VAL A 54 -17.05 -15.38 -6.16
N MET A 55 -16.64 -14.68 -5.11
CA MET A 55 -16.68 -15.24 -3.75
C MET A 55 -18.09 -15.63 -3.33
N GLU A 56 -19.12 -14.88 -3.72
CA GLU A 56 -20.53 -15.17 -3.41
C GLU A 56 -21.08 -16.38 -4.18
N TYR A 57 -20.36 -16.95 -5.14
CA TYR A 57 -20.77 -18.21 -5.79
C TYR A 57 -20.57 -19.42 -4.89
N PHE A 58 -19.83 -19.29 -3.79
CA PHE A 58 -19.74 -20.28 -2.73
C PHE A 58 -20.92 -20.21 -1.73
N GLY A 59 -21.91 -19.33 -1.96
CA GLY A 59 -23.06 -19.05 -1.08
C GLY A 59 -22.94 -17.66 -0.45
N GLU A 60 -22.92 -17.58 0.89
CA GLU A 60 -22.49 -16.35 1.56
C GLU A 60 -20.98 -16.17 1.33
N ARG A 61 -20.53 -14.89 1.30
CA ARG A 61 -19.10 -14.60 1.14
C ARG A 61 -18.28 -15.41 2.14
N PRO A 62 -17.31 -16.24 1.69
CA PRO A 62 -16.57 -17.11 2.58
C PRO A 62 -15.66 -16.28 3.49
N ILE A 63 -15.76 -16.53 4.79
CA ILE A 63 -14.84 -16.00 5.80
C ILE A 63 -13.56 -16.86 5.82
N ASP A 64 -13.71 -18.17 5.61
CA ASP A 64 -12.59 -19.11 5.54
C ASP A 64 -12.10 -19.28 4.11
N TYR A 65 -10.79 -19.47 3.94
CA TYR A 65 -10.16 -19.61 2.63
C TYR A 65 -10.55 -20.92 1.94
N PRO A 66 -11.28 -20.87 0.82
CA PRO A 66 -11.79 -22.08 0.16
C PRO A 66 -10.67 -22.93 -0.46
N LYS A 67 -10.81 -24.25 -0.31
CA LYS A 67 -9.85 -25.21 -0.86
C LYS A 67 -9.72 -25.10 -2.38
N ASP A 68 -10.79 -24.85 -3.11
CA ASP A 68 -10.77 -24.76 -4.58
C ASP A 68 -9.91 -23.56 -5.04
N ILE A 69 -9.97 -22.42 -4.30
CA ILE A 69 -9.11 -21.26 -4.56
C ILE A 69 -7.66 -21.59 -4.18
N ASP A 70 -7.43 -22.28 -3.06
CA ASP A 70 -6.10 -22.70 -2.63
C ASP A 70 -5.42 -23.61 -3.66
N ASP A 71 -6.14 -24.62 -4.15
CA ASP A 71 -5.64 -25.54 -5.17
C ASP A 71 -5.34 -24.79 -6.50
N ALA A 72 -6.20 -23.83 -6.88
CA ALA A 72 -5.99 -23.02 -8.07
C ALA A 72 -4.75 -22.11 -7.94
N ILE A 73 -4.58 -21.40 -6.83
CA ILE A 73 -3.42 -20.52 -6.56
C ILE A 73 -2.10 -21.31 -6.58
N LYS A 74 -2.09 -22.52 -6.02
CA LYS A 74 -0.90 -23.39 -6.02
C LYS A 74 -0.47 -23.82 -7.44
N ALA A 75 -1.42 -23.90 -8.35
CA ALA A 75 -1.17 -24.32 -9.74
C ALA A 75 -0.90 -23.14 -10.69
N ALA A 76 -1.28 -21.91 -10.32
CA ALA A 76 -1.25 -20.74 -11.19
C ALA A 76 0.15 -20.17 -11.42
N ASP A 77 0.31 -19.49 -12.55
CA ASP A 77 1.45 -18.64 -12.90
C ASP A 77 1.17 -17.16 -12.60
N VAL A 78 -0.11 -16.75 -12.69
CA VAL A 78 -0.57 -15.39 -12.39
C VAL A 78 -1.84 -15.46 -11.56
N SER A 79 -2.01 -14.52 -10.61
CA SER A 79 -3.29 -14.34 -9.94
C SER A 79 -3.60 -12.87 -9.67
N VAL A 80 -4.89 -12.58 -9.55
CA VAL A 80 -5.42 -11.27 -9.18
C VAL A 80 -6.47 -11.46 -8.10
N TYR A 81 -6.37 -10.67 -7.05
CA TYR A 81 -7.43 -10.51 -6.06
C TYR A 81 -8.00 -9.10 -6.19
N ALA A 82 -9.19 -8.98 -6.76
CA ALA A 82 -9.90 -7.73 -6.98
C ALA A 82 -11.24 -7.77 -6.24
N ALA A 83 -11.25 -7.45 -4.94
CA ALA A 83 -12.41 -7.58 -4.09
C ALA A 83 -12.41 -6.53 -2.97
N GLN A 84 -13.58 -6.29 -2.36
CA GLN A 84 -13.68 -5.49 -1.15
C GLN A 84 -13.19 -6.26 0.08
N GLY A 85 -12.83 -5.54 1.15
CA GLY A 85 -12.59 -6.15 2.45
C GLY A 85 -13.90 -6.51 3.14
N ALA A 86 -13.95 -7.66 3.85
CA ALA A 86 -15.06 -8.01 4.69
C ALA A 86 -14.62 -8.19 6.15
N GLU A 87 -15.53 -7.86 7.08
CA GLU A 87 -15.25 -8.00 8.50
C GLU A 87 -14.95 -9.48 8.84
N GLY A 88 -13.88 -9.71 9.60
CA GLY A 88 -13.47 -11.05 10.04
C GLY A 88 -12.68 -11.88 9.04
N GLU A 89 -12.59 -11.51 7.75
CA GLU A 89 -11.90 -12.31 6.73
C GLU A 89 -10.36 -12.20 6.75
N LEU A 90 -9.81 -11.17 7.41
CA LEU A 90 -8.37 -10.88 7.32
C LEU A 90 -7.51 -12.09 7.68
N GLN A 91 -7.75 -12.72 8.83
CA GLN A 91 -6.93 -13.82 9.32
C GLN A 91 -7.30 -15.18 8.70
N SER A 92 -8.58 -15.40 8.47
CA SER A 92 -9.11 -16.70 8.03
C SER A 92 -9.10 -16.87 6.51
N PHE A 93 -9.24 -15.81 5.74
CA PHE A 93 -9.22 -15.81 4.27
C PHE A 93 -7.96 -15.18 3.70
N ARG A 94 -7.80 -13.82 3.83
CA ARG A 94 -6.75 -13.08 3.13
C ARG A 94 -5.34 -13.49 3.53
N MET A 95 -5.07 -13.64 4.82
CA MET A 95 -3.74 -14.08 5.28
C MET A 95 -3.43 -15.53 4.88
N GLN A 96 -4.44 -16.40 4.75
CA GLN A 96 -4.23 -17.77 4.26
C GLN A 96 -3.95 -17.77 2.75
N MET A 97 -4.68 -16.95 1.99
CA MET A 97 -4.43 -16.74 0.56
C MET A 97 -3.02 -16.20 0.32
N LEU A 98 -2.59 -15.16 1.05
CA LEU A 98 -1.24 -14.60 0.92
C LEU A 98 -0.16 -15.63 1.23
N LYS A 99 -0.34 -16.49 2.24
CA LYS A 99 0.58 -17.61 2.51
C LYS A 99 0.66 -18.60 1.35
N ALA A 100 -0.48 -18.91 0.70
CA ALA A 100 -0.49 -19.79 -0.47
C ALA A 100 0.22 -19.12 -1.67
N ILE A 101 0.04 -17.81 -1.86
CA ILE A 101 0.72 -17.00 -2.87
C ILE A 101 2.24 -17.01 -2.64
N GLU A 102 2.69 -16.70 -1.43
CA GLU A 102 4.11 -16.68 -1.06
C GLU A 102 4.78 -18.06 -1.16
N ALA A 103 4.01 -19.12 -0.98
CA ALA A 103 4.50 -20.49 -1.14
C ALA A 103 4.67 -20.93 -2.60
N ASN A 104 4.12 -20.18 -3.57
CA ASN A 104 4.24 -20.49 -4.99
C ASN A 104 5.33 -19.60 -5.66
N PRO A 105 6.55 -20.13 -5.88
CA PRO A 105 7.68 -19.34 -6.39
C PRO A 105 7.54 -18.91 -7.86
N ARG A 106 6.53 -19.40 -8.57
CA ARG A 106 6.26 -19.02 -9.97
C ARG A 106 5.24 -17.90 -10.08
N LEU A 107 4.37 -17.79 -9.06
CA LEU A 107 3.20 -16.94 -9.09
C LEU A 107 3.57 -15.47 -9.07
N ARG A 108 2.96 -14.69 -9.96
CA ARG A 108 2.90 -13.22 -9.89
C ARG A 108 1.49 -12.85 -9.43
N HIS A 109 1.38 -12.13 -8.33
CA HIS A 109 0.05 -11.79 -7.78
C HIS A 109 -0.15 -10.28 -7.65
N GLY A 110 -1.22 -9.78 -8.26
CA GLY A 110 -1.73 -8.41 -8.08
C GLY A 110 -2.82 -8.38 -7.01
N HIS A 111 -2.57 -7.66 -5.91
CA HIS A 111 -3.50 -7.53 -4.79
C HIS A 111 -4.24 -6.21 -4.87
N MET A 112 -5.53 -6.24 -5.17
CA MET A 112 -6.38 -5.07 -5.39
C MET A 112 -7.53 -5.04 -4.36
N ILE A 113 -7.17 -5.07 -3.08
CA ILE A 113 -8.16 -4.99 -1.99
C ILE A 113 -8.78 -3.59 -1.92
N GLY A 114 -10.10 -3.52 -1.82
CA GLY A 114 -10.81 -2.22 -1.80
C GLY A 114 -10.83 -1.50 -3.15
N ILE A 115 -10.55 -2.21 -4.24
CA ILE A 115 -10.52 -1.63 -5.59
C ILE A 115 -11.89 -1.06 -5.98
N THR A 116 -11.88 0.09 -6.61
CA THR A 116 -13.08 0.78 -7.10
C THR A 116 -12.94 1.15 -8.57
N PRO A 117 -14.06 1.43 -9.27
CA PRO A 117 -13.99 1.98 -10.62
C PRO A 117 -13.24 3.31 -10.71
N GLU A 118 -13.20 4.11 -9.65
CA GLU A 118 -12.43 5.35 -9.59
C GLU A 118 -10.93 5.05 -9.59
N ILE A 119 -10.47 4.15 -8.74
CA ILE A 119 -9.06 3.73 -8.69
C ILE A 119 -8.61 3.15 -10.04
N MET A 120 -9.47 2.32 -10.68
CA MET A 120 -9.17 1.77 -12.01
C MET A 120 -9.01 2.83 -13.08
N LYS A 121 -9.67 3.98 -12.95
CA LYS A 121 -9.61 5.11 -13.91
C LYS A 121 -8.58 6.17 -13.54
N ASP A 122 -7.97 6.06 -12.39
CA ASP A 122 -6.99 7.01 -11.84
C ASP A 122 -5.65 6.30 -11.61
N GLY A 123 -5.34 5.83 -10.44
CA GLY A 123 -4.05 5.24 -10.09
C GLY A 123 -3.63 4.04 -10.95
N MET A 124 -4.58 3.20 -11.36
CA MET A 124 -4.29 2.11 -12.29
C MET A 124 -4.03 2.56 -13.72
N CYS A 125 -4.47 3.77 -14.12
CA CYS A 125 -4.17 4.34 -15.44
C CYS A 125 -2.82 5.04 -15.52
N SER A 126 -2.10 5.15 -14.41
CA SER A 126 -0.76 5.76 -14.40
C SER A 126 0.21 5.00 -15.32
N ASP A 127 1.21 5.71 -15.86
CA ASP A 127 2.27 5.07 -16.64
C ASP A 127 3.20 4.28 -15.72
N TYR A 128 3.01 2.97 -15.64
CA TYR A 128 3.81 2.09 -14.78
C TYR A 128 5.29 2.03 -15.17
N LYS A 129 5.64 2.34 -16.40
CA LYS A 129 7.06 2.46 -16.78
C LYS A 129 7.70 3.70 -16.15
N GLU A 130 6.95 4.79 -16.07
CA GLU A 130 7.40 5.99 -15.38
C GLU A 130 7.43 5.78 -13.86
N ILE A 131 6.42 5.13 -13.27
CA ILE A 131 6.45 4.76 -11.84
C ILE A 131 7.69 3.93 -11.53
N GLN A 132 7.96 2.88 -12.29
CA GLN A 132 9.14 2.02 -12.14
C GLN A 132 10.44 2.80 -12.26
N ARG A 133 10.52 3.75 -13.21
CA ARG A 133 11.68 4.62 -13.37
C ARG A 133 11.90 5.52 -12.15
N VAL A 134 10.83 6.20 -11.69
CA VAL A 134 10.90 7.10 -10.53
C VAL A 134 11.21 6.32 -9.26
N SER A 135 10.54 5.19 -9.02
CA SER A 135 10.80 4.33 -7.86
C SER A 135 12.26 3.88 -7.79
N ARG A 136 12.85 3.53 -8.93
CA ARG A 136 14.26 3.16 -8.99
C ARG A 136 15.19 4.32 -8.66
N LEU A 137 14.91 5.51 -9.20
CA LEU A 137 15.70 6.71 -8.87
C LEU A 137 15.58 7.08 -7.38
N VAL A 138 14.39 7.00 -6.81
CA VAL A 138 14.19 7.20 -5.37
C VAL A 138 14.98 6.15 -4.58
N TYR A 139 14.88 4.88 -4.96
CA TYR A 139 15.61 3.80 -4.29
C TYR A 139 17.13 4.04 -4.29
N GLU A 140 17.71 4.41 -5.42
CA GLU A 140 19.15 4.74 -5.55
C GLU A 140 19.58 5.87 -4.61
N LYS A 141 18.67 6.81 -4.28
CA LYS A 141 18.93 7.89 -3.31
C LYS A 141 18.84 7.42 -1.87
N VAL A 142 17.92 6.49 -1.56
CA VAL A 142 17.63 6.13 -0.17
C VAL A 142 18.28 4.83 0.30
N GLU A 143 18.68 3.92 -0.57
CA GLU A 143 19.15 2.58 -0.19
C GLU A 143 20.33 2.56 0.78
N ASN A 144 21.17 3.59 0.76
CA ASN A 144 22.31 3.78 1.64
C ASN A 144 22.17 4.99 2.58
N ALA A 145 20.99 5.60 2.65
CA ALA A 145 20.76 6.78 3.46
C ALA A 145 20.98 6.52 4.95
N GLY A 146 21.66 7.44 5.61
CA GLY A 146 21.76 7.48 7.06
C GLY A 146 20.55 8.18 7.69
N THR A 147 20.09 9.28 7.08
CA THR A 147 19.00 10.10 7.59
C THR A 147 18.12 10.64 6.46
N ILE A 148 16.83 10.74 6.74
CA ILE A 148 15.88 11.48 5.89
C ILE A 148 15.14 12.47 6.77
N ARG A 149 15.17 13.74 6.38
CA ARG A 149 14.41 14.82 7.00
C ARG A 149 13.20 15.14 6.14
N VAL A 150 12.05 15.30 6.77
CA VAL A 150 10.78 15.65 6.13
C VAL A 150 10.25 16.92 6.76
N VAL A 151 9.96 17.92 5.93
CA VAL A 151 9.34 19.18 6.37
C VAL A 151 8.17 19.53 5.44
N THR A 152 7.16 20.23 5.99
CA THR A 152 6.07 20.79 5.19
C THR A 152 5.77 22.24 5.64
N ASP A 153 5.13 23.01 4.76
CA ASP A 153 4.65 24.36 5.11
C ASP A 153 3.61 24.32 6.26
N LYS A 154 2.94 23.18 6.49
CA LYS A 154 1.98 22.98 7.59
C LYS A 154 2.66 22.70 8.94
N GLY A 155 3.97 22.49 8.95
CA GLY A 155 4.79 22.37 10.16
C GLY A 155 5.20 20.94 10.53
N ASN A 156 5.15 19.96 9.61
CA ASN A 156 5.93 18.77 9.76
C ASN A 156 7.42 19.15 9.86
N ASP A 157 8.13 18.57 10.81
CA ASP A 157 9.58 18.64 10.91
C ASP A 157 10.05 17.42 11.72
N PHE A 158 10.42 16.37 11.02
CA PHE A 158 10.93 15.16 11.66
C PHE A 158 12.10 14.56 10.88
N VAL A 159 12.91 13.80 11.57
CA VAL A 159 14.06 13.08 11.02
C VAL A 159 13.88 11.59 11.28
N ALA A 160 14.02 10.79 10.24
CA ALA A 160 14.07 9.34 10.30
C ALA A 160 15.52 8.88 10.05
N GLU A 161 16.01 7.94 10.87
CA GLU A 161 17.33 7.33 10.76
C GLU A 161 17.22 5.92 10.19
N PHE A 162 18.14 5.55 9.30
CA PHE A 162 18.15 4.25 8.62
C PHE A 162 19.48 3.54 8.81
N ARG A 163 19.50 2.24 8.61
CA ARG A 163 20.72 1.41 8.66
C ARG A 163 20.63 0.30 7.62
N PRO A 164 21.79 -0.14 7.06
CA PRO A 164 21.83 -1.17 6.01
C PRO A 164 21.26 -2.54 6.38
N GLN A 165 21.00 -2.79 7.69
CA GLN A 165 20.41 -4.04 8.16
C GLN A 165 18.89 -4.13 7.87
N LEU A 166 18.24 -2.99 7.63
CA LEU A 166 16.85 -2.89 7.24
C LEU A 166 16.78 -2.59 5.74
N LYS A 167 16.03 -3.41 5.03
CA LYS A 167 15.99 -3.36 3.57
C LYS A 167 14.99 -2.31 3.10
N TRP A 168 15.39 -1.51 2.15
CA TRP A 168 14.48 -0.75 1.32
C TRP A 168 13.82 -1.67 0.30
N ILE A 169 12.53 -1.50 0.09
CA ILE A 169 11.71 -2.27 -0.82
C ILE A 169 11.15 -1.32 -1.89
N ILE A 170 11.23 -1.74 -3.14
CA ILE A 170 10.52 -1.10 -4.25
C ILE A 170 9.22 -1.85 -4.43
N SER A 171 8.10 -1.15 -4.37
CA SER A 171 6.77 -1.62 -4.73
C SER A 171 6.26 -0.68 -5.82
N ASP A 172 6.33 -1.11 -7.07
CA ASP A 172 6.14 -0.24 -8.25
C ASP A 172 5.34 -0.93 -9.36
N GLY A 173 4.69 -2.05 -9.01
CA GLY A 173 3.91 -2.85 -9.94
C GLY A 173 4.75 -3.72 -10.88
N ASP A 174 6.08 -3.72 -10.82
CA ASP A 174 6.93 -4.66 -11.57
C ASP A 174 6.97 -6.03 -10.88
N ILE A 175 5.87 -6.79 -10.99
CA ILE A 175 5.71 -8.05 -10.26
C ILE A 175 6.51 -9.17 -10.92
N ALA A 176 7.52 -9.66 -10.22
CA ALA A 176 8.32 -10.80 -10.66
C ALA A 176 7.75 -12.14 -10.14
N PRO A 177 8.12 -13.30 -10.73
CA PRO A 177 7.75 -14.60 -10.20
C PRO A 177 8.12 -14.77 -8.71
N GLY A 178 7.21 -15.30 -7.92
CA GLY A 178 7.33 -15.45 -6.47
C GLY A 178 7.05 -14.16 -5.69
N GLN A 179 6.53 -13.12 -6.33
CA GLN A 179 6.21 -11.85 -5.70
C GLN A 179 4.74 -11.51 -5.79
N TRP A 180 4.29 -10.71 -4.85
CA TRP A 180 3.00 -10.03 -4.88
C TRP A 180 3.16 -8.56 -4.51
N MET A 181 2.33 -7.72 -5.12
CA MET A 181 2.27 -6.29 -4.84
C MET A 181 0.83 -5.81 -4.81
N ASN A 182 0.58 -4.72 -4.10
CA ASN A 182 -0.69 -4.00 -4.23
C ASN A 182 -0.81 -3.39 -5.64
N LEU A 183 -2.01 -3.25 -6.15
CA LEU A 183 -2.31 -2.53 -7.38
C LEU A 183 -3.57 -1.66 -7.16
N PRO A 184 -3.50 -0.34 -7.41
CA PRO A 184 -2.34 0.42 -7.91
C PRO A 184 -1.16 0.41 -6.96
N ASP A 185 0.02 0.72 -7.52
CA ASP A 185 1.28 0.69 -6.81
C ASP A 185 2.12 1.95 -7.10
N GLY A 186 3.25 2.09 -6.43
CA GLY A 186 4.20 3.18 -6.61
C GLY A 186 4.70 3.71 -5.27
N GLU A 187 5.63 2.99 -4.64
CA GLU A 187 6.29 3.42 -3.41
C GLU A 187 7.67 2.80 -3.24
N VAL A 188 8.49 3.45 -2.44
CA VAL A 188 9.75 2.92 -1.94
C VAL A 188 9.73 3.04 -0.41
N PHE A 189 9.82 1.91 0.30
CA PHE A 189 9.60 1.89 1.74
C PHE A 189 10.61 1.05 2.51
N THR A 190 10.73 1.31 3.80
CA THR A 190 11.49 0.51 4.78
C THR A 190 11.00 0.77 6.19
N SER A 191 11.53 0.00 7.15
CA SER A 191 11.39 0.32 8.58
C SER A 191 12.52 1.24 9.03
N PRO A 192 12.25 2.41 9.65
CA PRO A 192 13.30 3.24 10.23
C PRO A 192 13.81 2.64 11.53
N VAL A 193 15.07 2.92 11.89
CA VAL A 193 15.62 2.52 13.20
C VAL A 193 15.26 3.51 14.28
N ASN A 194 15.07 4.77 13.91
CA ASN A 194 14.68 5.84 14.83
C ASN A 194 13.94 6.94 14.07
N VAL A 195 12.94 7.56 14.71
CA VAL A 195 12.24 8.74 14.20
C VAL A 195 12.02 9.70 15.35
N ASN A 196 12.34 10.98 15.12
CA ASN A 196 12.10 12.05 16.10
C ASN A 196 11.55 13.29 15.40
N GLY A 197 10.64 13.96 16.05
CA GLY A 197 10.10 15.24 15.61
C GLY A 197 8.59 15.28 15.55
N LYS A 198 8.08 16.31 14.92
CA LYS A 198 6.66 16.60 14.79
C LYS A 198 6.12 16.10 13.47
N ILE A 199 5.09 15.28 13.54
CA ILE A 199 4.40 14.69 12.40
C ILE A 199 2.98 15.24 12.32
N ILE A 200 2.57 15.66 11.14
CA ILE A 200 1.21 16.13 10.82
C ILE A 200 0.71 15.27 9.67
N ILE A 201 -0.28 14.43 9.96
CA ILE A 201 -0.97 13.61 8.97
C ILE A 201 -2.14 14.42 8.45
N ASP A 202 -2.09 14.83 7.21
CA ASP A 202 -3.04 15.76 6.59
C ASP A 202 -3.67 15.24 5.28
N GLY A 203 -3.33 14.01 4.87
CA GLY A 203 -3.94 13.29 3.76
C GLY A 203 -4.98 12.27 4.24
N CYS A 204 -4.60 11.01 4.23
CA CYS A 204 -5.38 9.87 4.69
C CYS A 204 -4.78 9.24 5.95
N LEU A 205 -5.59 8.50 6.70
CA LEU A 205 -5.16 7.79 7.91
C LEU A 205 -5.75 6.38 7.94
N GLY A 206 -4.96 5.37 7.57
CA GLY A 206 -5.39 3.98 7.51
C GLY A 206 -6.71 3.77 6.76
N ASP A 207 -7.07 2.54 6.44
CA ASP A 207 -8.34 2.24 5.77
C ASP A 207 -9.54 2.62 6.63
N PHE A 208 -9.58 2.11 7.87
CA PHE A 208 -10.71 2.31 8.80
C PHE A 208 -10.99 3.79 9.09
N PHE A 209 -9.94 4.56 9.38
CA PHE A 209 -10.13 5.97 9.70
C PHE A 209 -10.47 6.81 8.47
N THR A 210 -9.88 6.48 7.31
CA THR A 210 -10.18 7.15 6.05
C THR A 210 -11.62 6.88 5.60
N GLU A 211 -12.10 5.65 5.71
CA GLU A 211 -13.49 5.30 5.42
C GLU A 211 -14.46 6.06 6.34
N LYS A 212 -14.13 6.17 7.62
CA LYS A 212 -15.02 6.76 8.64
C LYS A 212 -14.99 8.29 8.64
N TYR A 213 -13.83 8.91 8.45
CA TYR A 213 -13.61 10.35 8.65
C TYR A 213 -13.26 11.10 7.36
N GLY A 214 -12.94 10.40 6.28
CA GLY A 214 -12.57 11.01 5.01
C GLY A 214 -11.21 11.71 5.04
N SER A 215 -11.17 12.86 4.38
CA SER A 215 -9.98 13.71 4.28
C SER A 215 -9.58 14.33 5.61
N LEU A 216 -8.28 14.34 5.89
CA LEU A 216 -7.72 15.06 7.03
C LEU A 216 -7.19 16.45 6.68
N GLU A 217 -7.41 16.94 5.46
CA GLU A 217 -6.89 18.25 5.02
C GLU A 217 -7.33 19.40 5.91
N GLY A 218 -8.59 19.39 6.38
CA GLY A 218 -9.16 20.39 7.29
C GLY A 218 -9.04 20.05 8.77
N THR A 219 -8.72 18.81 9.12
CA THR A 219 -8.66 18.28 10.50
C THR A 219 -7.46 17.35 10.69
N PRO A 220 -6.23 17.86 10.48
CA PRO A 220 -5.04 17.03 10.54
C PRO A 220 -4.82 16.41 11.93
N VAL A 221 -4.18 15.24 11.95
CA VAL A 221 -3.69 14.65 13.19
C VAL A 221 -2.26 15.07 13.41
N ILE A 222 -1.97 15.68 14.55
CA ILE A 222 -0.65 16.18 14.94
C ILE A 222 -0.10 15.28 16.03
N ILE A 223 1.17 14.86 15.91
CA ILE A 223 1.82 13.93 16.82
C ILE A 223 3.27 14.33 17.01
N GLU A 224 3.74 14.42 18.26
CA GLU A 224 5.18 14.43 18.55
C GLU A 224 5.66 12.99 18.71
N VAL A 225 6.80 12.69 18.11
CA VAL A 225 7.44 11.37 18.14
C VAL A 225 8.83 11.50 18.73
N GLU A 226 9.12 10.66 19.72
CA GLU A 226 10.44 10.51 20.33
C GLU A 226 10.86 9.03 20.33
N ASN A 227 12.08 8.74 19.89
CA ASN A 227 12.61 7.39 19.81
C ASN A 227 11.66 6.42 19.07
N SER A 228 11.13 6.88 17.95
CA SER A 228 10.13 6.20 17.11
C SER A 228 8.77 5.96 17.76
N ARG A 229 8.47 6.54 18.91
CA ARG A 229 7.17 6.34 19.58
C ARG A 229 6.36 7.61 19.65
N ALA A 230 5.10 7.50 19.32
CA ALA A 230 4.14 8.59 19.53
C ALA A 230 4.05 8.94 21.03
N LEU A 231 4.09 10.23 21.33
CA LEU A 231 3.85 10.72 22.68
C LEU A 231 2.34 10.92 22.86
N LYS A 232 1.72 10.15 23.75
CA LYS A 232 0.25 10.11 23.91
C LYS A 232 -0.36 11.49 24.15
N GLU A 233 0.28 12.29 24.98
CA GLU A 233 -0.23 13.62 25.38
C GLU A 233 -0.02 14.68 24.29
N SER A 234 0.74 14.37 23.24
CA SER A 234 0.97 15.30 22.12
C SER A 234 -0.06 15.16 21.01
N ILE A 235 -0.87 14.10 21.02
CA ILE A 235 -1.83 13.82 19.94
C ILE A 235 -2.95 14.86 19.95
N GLN A 236 -3.01 15.62 18.86
CA GLN A 236 -4.00 16.69 18.65
C GLN A 236 -4.75 16.45 17.34
N CYS A 237 -6.03 16.73 17.35
CA CYS A 237 -6.91 16.76 16.19
C CYS A 237 -8.17 17.54 16.59
N ASP A 238 -8.67 18.41 15.72
CA ASP A 238 -9.91 19.16 15.98
C ASP A 238 -11.15 18.25 15.99
N ASN A 239 -11.08 17.09 15.34
CA ASN A 239 -12.08 16.04 15.48
C ASN A 239 -11.78 15.19 16.73
N GLU A 240 -12.46 15.47 17.81
CA GLU A 240 -12.27 14.83 19.11
C GLU A 240 -12.51 13.31 19.06
N GLN A 241 -13.50 12.85 18.30
CA GLN A 241 -13.78 11.42 18.16
C GLN A 241 -12.64 10.68 17.44
N LEU A 242 -12.16 11.24 16.33
CA LEU A 242 -11.00 10.71 15.63
C LEU A 242 -9.78 10.65 16.56
N ARG A 243 -9.50 11.76 17.28
CA ARG A 243 -8.40 11.84 18.22
C ARG A 243 -8.44 10.72 19.27
N GLN A 244 -9.61 10.49 19.86
CA GLN A 244 -9.80 9.45 20.89
C GLN A 244 -9.62 8.04 20.32
N GLU A 245 -10.26 7.74 19.17
CA GLU A 245 -10.19 6.42 18.53
C GLU A 245 -8.76 6.12 18.03
N PHE A 246 -8.10 7.10 17.43
CA PHE A 246 -6.72 6.93 16.98
C PHE A 246 -5.75 6.77 18.16
N THR A 247 -5.92 7.56 19.23
CA THR A 247 -5.15 7.37 20.46
C THR A 247 -5.34 5.97 21.04
N LYS A 248 -6.57 5.48 21.08
CA LYS A 248 -6.86 4.13 21.53
C LYS A 248 -6.19 3.08 20.65
N TYR A 249 -6.27 3.23 19.33
CA TYR A 249 -5.59 2.35 18.38
C TYR A 249 -4.08 2.26 18.63
N LEU A 250 -3.42 3.41 18.84
CA LEU A 250 -1.98 3.46 19.05
C LEU A 250 -1.53 2.88 20.41
N PHE A 251 -2.37 2.88 21.44
CA PHE A 251 -1.91 2.54 22.79
C PHE A 251 -2.58 1.33 23.44
N GLU A 252 -3.56 0.70 22.78
CA GLU A 252 -4.31 -0.40 23.40
C GLU A 252 -4.24 -1.73 22.63
N ILE A 253 -3.61 -1.80 21.45
CA ILE A 253 -3.50 -3.04 20.67
C ILE A 253 -2.36 -3.90 21.20
N ASP A 254 -1.12 -3.38 21.19
CA ASP A 254 0.06 -4.03 21.78
C ASP A 254 1.16 -3.01 22.11
N GLU A 255 2.28 -3.48 22.62
CA GLU A 255 3.40 -2.62 23.08
C GLU A 255 4.07 -1.83 21.96
N ASN A 256 3.90 -2.23 20.70
CA ASN A 256 4.53 -1.62 19.52
C ASN A 256 3.55 -0.85 18.63
N SER A 257 2.26 -0.85 18.95
CA SER A 257 1.26 -0.18 18.10
C SER A 257 1.44 1.34 18.01
N ASN A 258 2.11 1.97 18.97
CA ASN A 258 2.47 3.39 18.93
C ASN A 258 3.89 3.66 18.37
N ARG A 259 4.56 2.63 17.86
CA ARG A 259 5.90 2.75 17.29
C ARG A 259 5.81 2.91 15.78
N ILE A 260 6.60 3.83 15.22
CA ILE A 260 6.74 3.94 13.77
C ILE A 260 7.44 2.69 13.24
N GLY A 261 6.74 1.93 12.43
CA GLY A 261 7.21 0.70 11.79
C GLY A 261 7.61 0.89 10.34
N GLU A 262 7.00 1.87 9.66
CA GLU A 262 7.26 2.12 8.25
C GLU A 262 7.50 3.59 7.97
N PHE A 263 8.41 3.83 7.03
CA PHE A 263 8.63 5.09 6.33
C PHE A 263 8.64 4.80 4.84
N ALA A 264 7.80 5.51 4.10
CA ALA A 264 7.63 5.30 2.68
C ALA A 264 7.58 6.62 1.90
N ILE A 265 8.04 6.56 0.66
CA ILE A 265 7.96 7.63 -0.33
C ILE A 265 7.07 7.15 -1.47
N GLY A 266 5.92 7.80 -1.65
CA GLY A 266 5.01 7.54 -2.77
C GLY A 266 5.63 8.00 -4.09
N THR A 267 5.59 7.14 -5.10
CA THR A 267 6.26 7.38 -6.41
C THR A 267 5.31 7.28 -7.60
N ASN A 268 3.99 7.15 -7.36
CA ASN A 268 3.01 7.16 -8.44
C ASN A 268 2.76 8.60 -8.93
N THR A 269 3.66 9.08 -9.79
CA THR A 269 3.62 10.44 -10.35
C THR A 269 2.43 10.71 -11.28
N GLY A 270 1.65 9.69 -11.63
CA GLY A 270 0.40 9.86 -12.37
C GLY A 270 -0.76 10.37 -11.51
N LEU A 271 -0.65 10.25 -10.18
CA LEU A 271 -1.65 10.76 -9.24
C LEU A 271 -1.52 12.27 -9.07
N THR A 272 -2.62 12.99 -9.21
CA THR A 272 -2.68 14.45 -9.09
C THR A 272 -3.53 14.94 -7.94
N ARG A 273 -4.25 14.02 -7.29
CA ARG A 273 -5.14 14.31 -6.15
C ARG A 273 -5.30 13.07 -5.28
N LEU A 274 -5.70 13.26 -4.04
CA LEU A 274 -6.18 12.19 -3.19
C LEU A 274 -7.66 11.89 -3.51
N ILE A 275 -8.05 10.63 -3.35
CA ILE A 275 -9.44 10.19 -3.53
C ILE A 275 -10.04 9.60 -2.25
N TYR A 276 -9.28 9.67 -1.15
CA TYR A 276 -9.62 9.15 0.17
C TYR A 276 -9.88 7.63 0.14
N ASN A 277 -9.01 6.94 -0.56
CA ASN A 277 -8.88 5.49 -0.52
C ASN A 277 -7.39 5.16 -0.35
N LEU A 278 -7.04 4.53 0.76
CA LEU A 278 -5.64 4.32 1.15
C LEU A 278 -4.87 3.51 0.11
N LEU A 279 -5.49 2.50 -0.52
CA LEU A 279 -4.84 1.67 -1.55
C LEU A 279 -4.14 2.50 -2.63
N GLN A 280 -4.74 3.65 -3.01
CA GLN A 280 -4.15 4.57 -3.97
C GLN A 280 -3.36 5.68 -3.29
N ASP A 281 -3.92 6.29 -2.24
CA ASP A 281 -3.45 7.57 -1.72
C ASP A 281 -2.10 7.49 -1.01
N GLU A 282 -1.72 6.32 -0.48
CA GLU A 282 -0.38 6.06 0.03
C GLU A 282 0.70 6.06 -1.07
N LYS A 283 0.30 5.87 -2.34
CA LYS A 283 1.19 5.89 -3.50
C LYS A 283 1.40 7.30 -4.08
N PHE A 284 0.62 8.29 -3.59
CA PHE A 284 0.72 9.68 -4.02
C PHE A 284 2.12 10.24 -3.76
N PRO A 285 2.69 11.08 -4.69
CA PRO A 285 4.00 11.69 -4.49
C PRO A 285 4.06 12.47 -3.17
N GLY A 286 4.75 11.91 -2.20
CA GLY A 286 4.79 12.41 -0.82
C GLY A 286 5.46 11.42 0.11
N VAL A 287 5.14 11.53 1.39
CA VAL A 287 5.58 10.60 2.43
C VAL A 287 4.36 10.01 3.11
N HIS A 288 4.39 8.70 3.36
CA HIS A 288 3.56 8.14 4.41
C HIS A 288 4.42 7.45 5.46
N ILE A 289 3.88 7.40 6.65
CA ILE A 289 4.47 6.67 7.77
C ILE A 289 3.42 5.73 8.35
N ALA A 290 3.83 4.52 8.76
CA ALA A 290 2.92 3.66 9.51
C ALA A 290 3.34 3.52 10.96
N PHE A 291 2.37 3.61 11.85
CA PHE A 291 2.51 3.14 13.22
C PHE A 291 2.15 1.66 13.31
N GLY A 292 2.95 0.88 14.03
CA GLY A 292 2.75 -0.55 14.22
C GLY A 292 3.74 -1.40 13.44
N SER A 293 3.28 -2.44 12.77
CA SER A 293 4.13 -3.46 12.13
C SER A 293 5.16 -2.86 11.17
N PRO A 294 6.44 -3.24 11.31
CA PRO A 294 7.53 -2.84 10.41
C PRO A 294 7.60 -3.73 9.17
N LEU A 295 6.62 -4.59 8.91
CA LEU A 295 6.65 -5.62 7.88
C LEU A 295 7.91 -6.49 7.94
N PRO A 296 8.16 -7.20 9.06
CA PRO A 296 9.46 -7.81 9.34
C PRO A 296 9.91 -8.84 8.29
N GLY A 297 8.95 -9.52 7.64
CA GLY A 297 9.23 -10.44 6.54
C GLY A 297 9.85 -9.75 5.31
N LYS A 298 9.54 -8.48 5.08
CA LYS A 298 10.06 -7.67 3.96
C LYS A 298 11.29 -6.86 4.40
N THR A 299 11.14 -6.06 5.43
CA THR A 299 12.18 -5.08 5.87
C THR A 299 13.35 -5.71 6.64
N GLY A 300 13.15 -6.88 7.24
CA GLY A 300 14.15 -7.53 8.11
C GLY A 300 14.17 -7.02 9.54
N ALA A 301 13.21 -6.21 9.95
CA ALA A 301 13.04 -5.76 11.32
C ALA A 301 12.91 -6.95 12.30
N LYS A 302 13.38 -6.78 13.55
CA LYS A 302 13.40 -7.84 14.56
C LYS A 302 12.30 -7.72 15.60
N TRP A 303 11.28 -6.96 15.29
CA TRP A 303 10.08 -6.74 16.10
C TRP A 303 8.85 -6.70 15.20
N ASP A 304 7.66 -6.80 15.79
CA ASP A 304 6.40 -6.75 15.07
C ASP A 304 5.30 -6.13 15.95
N SER A 305 4.16 -5.87 15.34
CA SER A 305 2.93 -5.40 15.98
C SER A 305 1.72 -5.99 15.24
N LYS A 306 0.60 -6.09 15.94
CA LYS A 306 -0.69 -6.41 15.32
C LYS A 306 -1.36 -5.19 14.69
N ALA A 307 -0.90 -3.99 15.03
CA ALA A 307 -1.33 -2.75 14.42
C ALA A 307 -0.52 -2.49 13.14
N HIS A 308 -1.15 -1.82 12.18
CA HIS A 308 -0.50 -1.15 11.04
C HIS A 308 -1.47 -0.07 10.58
N VAL A 309 -1.06 1.19 10.67
CA VAL A 309 -1.90 2.32 10.27
C VAL A 309 -1.05 3.39 9.60
N ASP A 310 -1.27 3.59 8.32
CA ASP A 310 -0.56 4.54 7.49
C ASP A 310 -1.10 5.94 7.69
N GLY A 311 -0.22 6.91 7.71
CA GLY A 311 -0.55 8.34 7.73
C GLY A 311 0.10 9.05 6.55
N VAL A 312 -0.71 9.55 5.63
CA VAL A 312 -0.25 10.23 4.42
C VAL A 312 0.00 11.70 4.72
N ILE A 313 1.19 12.19 4.32
CA ILE A 313 1.66 13.57 4.47
C ILE A 313 1.75 14.20 3.07
N ILE A 314 1.00 15.29 2.88
CA ILE A 314 0.87 15.96 1.59
C ILE A 314 1.97 17.00 1.38
N SER A 315 2.48 17.08 0.14
CA SER A 315 3.42 18.12 -0.31
C SER A 315 4.66 18.29 0.58
N PRO A 316 5.35 17.22 0.97
CA PRO A 316 6.57 17.33 1.77
C PRO A 316 7.74 17.84 0.93
N THR A 317 8.71 18.44 1.61
CA THR A 317 10.09 18.56 1.16
C THR A 317 10.90 17.47 1.86
N ILE A 318 11.63 16.67 1.08
CA ILE A 318 12.39 15.50 1.54
C ILE A 318 13.87 15.75 1.27
N GLU A 319 14.68 15.66 2.33
CA GLU A 319 16.14 15.73 2.29
C GLU A 319 16.74 14.39 2.74
N VAL A 320 17.51 13.75 1.87
CA VAL A 320 18.26 12.51 2.14
C VAL A 320 19.73 12.89 2.37
N ASP A 321 20.24 12.68 3.58
CA ASP A 321 21.62 13.05 3.97
C ASP A 321 22.00 14.47 3.53
N SER A 322 21.04 15.42 3.64
CA SER A 322 21.11 16.82 3.23
C SER A 322 21.00 17.08 1.71
N GLU A 323 20.75 16.08 0.89
CA GLU A 323 20.40 16.25 -0.52
C GLU A 323 18.89 16.31 -0.69
N MET A 324 18.35 17.35 -1.28
CA MET A 324 16.91 17.46 -1.54
C MET A 324 16.52 16.57 -2.72
N ILE A 325 15.60 15.64 -2.50
CA ILE A 325 15.05 14.74 -3.52
C ILE A 325 13.61 15.05 -3.88
N MET A 326 12.91 15.79 -3.02
CA MET A 326 11.56 16.27 -3.27
C MET A 326 11.38 17.67 -2.67
N ASN A 327 10.74 18.54 -3.41
CA ASN A 327 10.41 19.90 -2.98
C ASN A 327 8.89 20.10 -3.06
N LYS A 328 8.22 20.22 -1.91
CA LYS A 328 6.76 20.45 -1.81
C LYS A 328 5.93 19.47 -2.67
N GLY A 329 6.27 18.19 -2.62
CA GLY A 329 5.60 17.10 -3.36
C GLY A 329 6.10 16.89 -4.80
N GLU A 330 7.01 17.72 -5.31
CA GLU A 330 7.58 17.55 -6.63
C GLU A 330 8.98 16.94 -6.54
N PHE A 331 9.23 15.85 -7.25
CA PHE A 331 10.54 15.20 -7.28
C PHE A 331 11.61 16.06 -7.93
N CYS A 332 12.82 16.05 -7.35
CA CYS A 332 14.05 16.72 -7.83
C CYS A 332 15.16 15.67 -8.10
N LEU A 333 14.83 14.57 -8.81
CA LEU A 333 15.68 13.40 -9.05
C LEU A 333 16.59 13.56 -10.26
#